data_eda1c32ef07fe08aed0ef8c9d226462c
#
_entry.id   eda1c32ef07fe08aed0ef8c9d226462c
#
_cell.length_a   1.000
_cell.length_b   1.000
_cell.length_c   1.000
_cell.angle_alpha   90.00
_cell.angle_beta   90.00
_cell.angle_gamma   90.00
#
_symmetry.space_group_name_H-M   'P 1'
#
loop_
_entity.id
_entity.type
_entity.pdbx_description
1 polymer ?
#
loop_
_entity_poly.entity_id
_entity_poly.type
_entity_poly.pdbx_seq_one_letter_code
_entity_poly.pdbx_strand_id
1 'polypeptide(L)'
;MDHNNLLSNESSVSSINKLIIENRKIVDQSNLQSQLLTIIKDLIVKNGYVSRKENCKNPFNKYGRKCFSQTDEDGITFEIIKRLNIKKGSYAEYGVGDGLENNTILLAALGWKGFWVGGEDLNFKYKPNIRFNYSKNWITLDNILEITKKNLK
;
A
#
# COMPACT_ATOMS: atom_id res chain seq x y z
N MET A 1 -52.87 -0.09 -34.06
CA MET A 1 -51.51 -0.51 -33.60
C MET A 1 -50.71 0.76 -33.34
N ASP A 2 -50.28 0.87 -32.08
CA ASP A 2 -50.00 2.13 -31.40
C ASP A 2 -48.72 2.85 -31.83
N HIS A 3 -48.87 3.95 -32.61
CA HIS A 3 -47.79 4.93 -32.85
C HIS A 3 -47.29 5.58 -31.52
N ASN A 4 -48.13 5.65 -30.50
CA ASN A 4 -47.80 6.26 -29.22
C ASN A 4 -46.81 5.43 -28.37
N ASN A 5 -46.77 4.14 -28.53
CA ASN A 5 -45.83 3.25 -27.80
C ASN A 5 -44.38 3.30 -28.35
N LEU A 6 -44.21 3.62 -29.63
CA LEU A 6 -42.89 3.76 -30.25
C LEU A 6 -42.20 5.06 -29.83
N LEU A 7 -42.93 6.17 -29.79
CA LEU A 7 -42.41 7.47 -29.38
C LEU A 7 -42.02 7.54 -27.89
N SER A 8 -42.76 6.82 -27.02
CA SER A 8 -42.42 6.73 -25.59
C SER A 8 -41.13 5.92 -25.34
N ASN A 9 -40.88 4.87 -26.13
CA ASN A 9 -39.68 4.06 -26.06
C ASN A 9 -38.43 4.82 -26.54
N GLU A 10 -38.54 5.61 -27.63
CA GLU A 10 -37.40 6.39 -28.11
C GLU A 10 -37.00 7.51 -27.13
N SER A 11 -37.97 8.18 -26.52
CA SER A 11 -37.72 9.16 -25.46
C SER A 11 -37.03 8.55 -24.23
N SER A 12 -37.45 7.35 -23.82
CA SER A 12 -36.87 6.62 -22.70
C SER A 12 -35.43 6.16 -22.99
N VAL A 13 -35.15 5.65 -24.18
CA VAL A 13 -33.82 5.25 -24.63
C VAL A 13 -32.87 6.45 -24.69
N SER A 14 -33.34 7.60 -25.19
CA SER A 14 -32.56 8.84 -25.23
C SER A 14 -32.17 9.30 -23.80
N SER A 15 -33.11 9.25 -22.86
CA SER A 15 -32.88 9.62 -21.47
C SER A 15 -31.88 8.70 -20.78
N ILE A 16 -31.96 7.39 -21.02
CA ILE A 16 -31.02 6.39 -20.49
C ILE A 16 -29.61 6.65 -21.06
N ASN A 17 -29.48 6.89 -22.35
CA ASN A 17 -28.19 7.19 -22.97
C ASN A 17 -27.54 8.44 -22.37
N LYS A 18 -28.34 9.49 -22.12
CA LYS A 18 -27.85 10.71 -21.45
C LYS A 18 -27.32 10.41 -20.05
N LEU A 19 -28.04 9.63 -19.25
CA LEU A 19 -27.61 9.22 -17.92
C LEU A 19 -26.31 8.38 -17.94
N ILE A 20 -26.16 7.50 -18.92
CA ILE A 20 -24.93 6.70 -19.10
C ILE A 20 -23.73 7.62 -19.38
N ILE A 21 -23.91 8.62 -20.26
CA ILE A 21 -22.83 9.57 -20.59
C ILE A 21 -22.45 10.41 -19.37
N GLU A 22 -23.45 10.91 -18.63
CA GLU A 22 -23.19 11.68 -17.40
C GLU A 22 -22.46 10.85 -16.34
N ASN A 23 -22.89 9.60 -16.11
CA ASN A 23 -22.21 8.70 -15.17
C ASN A 23 -20.76 8.40 -15.58
N ARG A 24 -20.48 8.19 -16.86
CA ARG A 24 -19.10 8.01 -17.36
C ARG A 24 -18.24 9.24 -17.05
N LYS A 25 -18.74 10.45 -17.29
CA LYS A 25 -18.02 11.69 -16.96
C LYS A 25 -17.69 11.80 -15.47
N ILE A 26 -18.62 11.42 -14.59
CA ILE A 26 -18.41 11.42 -13.13
C ILE A 26 -17.32 10.41 -12.74
N VAL A 27 -17.33 9.21 -13.30
CA VAL A 27 -16.31 8.17 -13.04
C VAL A 27 -14.93 8.64 -13.52
N ASP A 28 -14.84 9.21 -14.72
CA ASP A 28 -13.57 9.73 -15.27
C ASP A 28 -13.02 10.88 -14.42
N GLN A 29 -13.89 11.77 -13.95
CA GLN A 29 -13.50 12.88 -13.07
C GLN A 29 -13.02 12.39 -11.70
N SER A 30 -13.67 11.38 -11.13
CA SER A 30 -13.24 10.73 -9.88
C SER A 30 -11.87 10.05 -10.03
N ASN A 31 -11.64 9.35 -11.14
CA ASN A 31 -10.36 8.73 -11.45
C ASN A 31 -9.23 9.77 -11.58
N LEU A 32 -9.51 10.89 -12.27
CA LEU A 32 -8.54 11.99 -12.40
C LEU A 32 -8.20 12.62 -11.04
N GLN A 33 -9.19 12.84 -10.17
CA GLN A 33 -8.97 13.34 -8.81
C GLN A 33 -8.10 12.40 -8.00
N SER A 34 -8.36 11.09 -8.07
CA SER A 34 -7.56 10.07 -7.38
C SER A 34 -6.10 10.07 -7.86
N GLN A 35 -5.87 10.19 -9.18
CA GLN A 35 -4.53 10.30 -9.75
C GLN A 35 -3.82 11.57 -9.29
N LEU A 36 -4.51 12.72 -9.28
CA LEU A 36 -3.94 13.99 -8.81
C LEU A 36 -3.57 13.92 -7.33
N LEU A 37 -4.42 13.34 -6.48
CA LEU A 37 -4.11 13.15 -5.06
C LEU A 37 -2.87 12.28 -4.86
N THR A 38 -2.71 11.22 -5.64
CA THR A 38 -1.52 10.36 -5.60
C THR A 38 -0.26 11.16 -5.99
N ILE A 39 -0.31 11.93 -7.08
CA ILE A 39 0.81 12.76 -7.52
C ILE A 39 1.17 13.81 -6.46
N ILE A 40 0.18 14.46 -5.85
CA ILE A 40 0.39 15.46 -4.80
C ILE A 40 1.04 14.79 -3.57
N LYS A 41 0.55 13.62 -3.15
CA LYS A 41 1.14 12.85 -2.05
C LYS A 41 2.60 12.52 -2.32
N ASP A 42 2.93 12.05 -3.52
CA ASP A 42 4.29 11.73 -3.92
C ASP A 42 5.21 12.95 -3.97
N LEU A 43 4.70 14.09 -4.44
CA LEU A 43 5.44 15.36 -4.43
C LEU A 43 5.71 15.84 -3.01
N ILE A 44 4.74 15.75 -2.09
CA ILE A 44 4.92 16.12 -0.68
C ILE A 44 5.98 15.23 -0.04
N VAL A 45 5.91 13.93 -0.26
CA VAL A 45 6.90 12.96 0.25
C VAL A 45 8.29 13.27 -0.32
N LYS A 46 8.39 13.53 -1.63
CA LYS A 46 9.65 13.88 -2.29
C LYS A 46 10.25 15.19 -1.75
N ASN A 47 9.45 16.22 -1.58
CA ASN A 47 9.92 17.50 -1.04
C ASN A 47 10.36 17.36 0.42
N GLY A 48 9.58 16.64 1.25
CA GLY A 48 9.97 16.35 2.62
C GLY A 48 11.27 15.54 2.69
N TYR A 49 11.49 14.63 1.76
CA TYR A 49 12.72 13.86 1.62
C TYR A 49 13.93 14.75 1.30
N VAL A 50 13.82 15.67 0.32
CA VAL A 50 14.90 16.61 -0.04
C VAL A 50 15.25 17.50 1.15
N SER A 51 14.25 18.09 1.81
CA SER A 51 14.45 18.94 2.99
C SER A 51 15.12 18.19 4.14
N ARG A 52 14.71 16.96 4.43
CA ARG A 52 15.37 16.15 5.47
C ARG A 52 16.81 15.79 5.11
N LYS A 53 17.08 15.54 3.84
CA LYS A 53 18.42 15.19 3.34
C LYS A 53 19.41 16.34 3.53
N GLU A 54 18.96 17.58 3.29
CA GLU A 54 19.78 18.78 3.34
C GLU A 54 19.96 19.33 4.77
N ASN A 55 18.93 19.24 5.59
CA ASN A 55 18.86 19.96 6.86
C ASN A 55 19.01 19.05 8.10
N CYS A 56 19.10 17.74 7.95
CA CYS A 56 19.11 16.82 9.09
C CYS A 56 20.53 16.34 9.43
N LYS A 57 20.90 16.44 10.70
CA LYS A 57 22.18 15.96 11.23
C LYS A 57 22.30 14.43 11.25
N ASN A 58 21.21 13.69 11.07
CA ASN A 58 21.24 12.23 11.04
C ASN A 58 21.91 11.74 9.74
N PRO A 59 23.05 11.01 9.83
CA PRO A 59 23.81 10.57 8.67
C PRO A 59 23.06 9.54 7.79
N PHE A 60 21.98 8.93 8.29
CA PHE A 60 21.18 7.97 7.53
C PHE A 60 20.17 8.65 6.61
N ASN A 61 19.75 9.87 6.87
CA ASN A 61 18.73 10.56 6.06
C ASN A 61 19.11 10.69 4.58
N LYS A 62 20.41 10.80 4.27
CA LYS A 62 20.90 10.85 2.88
C LYS A 62 20.66 9.57 2.09
N TYR A 63 20.38 8.45 2.76
CA TYR A 63 20.12 7.16 2.14
C TYR A 63 18.63 6.86 1.96
N GLY A 64 17.75 7.72 2.50
CA GLY A 64 16.31 7.55 2.32
C GLY A 64 15.95 7.35 0.84
N ARG A 65 15.08 6.38 0.57
CA ARG A 65 14.48 6.05 -0.73
C ARG A 65 13.17 5.36 -0.45
N LYS A 66 12.13 5.74 -1.16
CA LYS A 66 10.84 5.05 -1.13
C LYS A 66 10.82 3.97 -2.22
N CYS A 67 10.55 2.73 -1.85
CA CYS A 67 10.20 1.64 -2.75
C CYS A 67 8.80 1.10 -2.40
N PHE A 68 8.62 0.62 -1.17
CA PHE A 68 7.40 0.01 -0.67
C PHE A 68 6.90 0.64 0.61
N SER A 69 7.79 1.22 1.43
CA SER A 69 7.42 1.88 2.68
C SER A 69 6.58 3.12 2.45
N GLN A 70 5.94 3.60 3.50
CA GLN A 70 5.07 4.78 3.43
C GLN A 70 5.85 6.05 3.03
N THR A 71 7.08 6.18 3.47
CA THR A 71 7.95 7.31 3.14
C THR A 71 9.28 6.86 2.51
N ASP A 72 10.39 7.01 3.20
CA ASP A 72 11.73 6.78 2.65
C ASP A 72 12.57 5.75 3.45
N GLU A 73 11.91 4.98 4.30
CA GLU A 73 12.53 4.02 5.21
C GLU A 73 13.22 2.87 4.50
N ASP A 74 12.77 2.48 3.31
CA ASP A 74 13.36 1.37 2.56
C ASP A 74 14.85 1.58 2.31
N GLY A 75 15.22 2.79 1.85
CA GLY A 75 16.62 3.10 1.57
C GLY A 75 17.48 3.14 2.84
N ILE A 76 16.93 3.62 3.95
CA ILE A 76 17.60 3.64 5.26
C ILE A 76 17.81 2.20 5.75
N THR A 77 16.76 1.39 5.70
CA THR A 77 16.80 -0.04 6.07
C THR A 77 17.86 -0.78 5.27
N PHE A 78 17.88 -0.57 3.95
CA PHE A 78 18.87 -1.20 3.07
C PHE A 78 20.30 -0.78 3.43
N GLU A 79 20.55 0.50 3.71
CA GLU A 79 21.87 0.97 4.10
C GLU A 79 22.33 0.42 5.45
N ILE A 80 21.41 0.29 6.42
CA ILE A 80 21.73 -0.33 7.73
C ILE A 80 22.15 -1.77 7.52
N ILE A 81 21.37 -2.56 6.79
CA ILE A 81 21.65 -3.98 6.50
C ILE A 81 23.00 -4.13 5.79
N LYS A 82 23.28 -3.27 4.81
CA LYS A 82 24.52 -3.24 4.07
C LYS A 82 25.72 -2.96 4.99
N ARG A 83 25.64 -1.96 5.87
CA ARG A 83 26.74 -1.63 6.80
C ARG A 83 26.99 -2.72 7.82
N LEU A 84 25.93 -3.39 8.27
CA LEU A 84 26.03 -4.52 9.19
C LEU A 84 26.46 -5.81 8.47
N ASN A 85 26.62 -5.78 7.14
CA ASN A 85 26.95 -6.93 6.30
C ASN A 85 26.00 -8.13 6.49
N ILE A 86 24.72 -7.85 6.73
CA ILE A 86 23.70 -8.87 6.94
C ILE A 86 23.16 -9.31 5.57
N LYS A 87 23.59 -10.48 5.11
CA LYS A 87 23.20 -11.02 3.79
C LYS A 87 21.86 -11.72 3.77
N LYS A 88 21.45 -12.30 4.88
CA LYS A 88 20.18 -13.01 5.08
C LYS A 88 19.73 -12.84 6.51
N GLY A 89 18.42 -12.79 6.72
CA GLY A 89 17.86 -12.67 8.06
C GLY A 89 16.39 -13.01 8.08
N SER A 90 15.78 -12.72 9.21
CA SER A 90 14.33 -12.81 9.38
C SER A 90 13.79 -11.42 9.71
N TYR A 91 12.53 -11.19 9.36
CA TYR A 91 11.82 -9.96 9.69
C TYR A 91 10.47 -10.26 10.33
N ALA A 92 9.99 -9.33 11.12
CA ALA A 92 8.63 -9.28 11.61
C ALA A 92 8.12 -7.85 11.51
N GLU A 93 6.89 -7.68 11.09
CA GLU A 93 6.23 -6.37 11.07
C GLU A 93 4.84 -6.48 11.68
N TYR A 94 4.51 -5.52 12.53
CA TYR A 94 3.26 -5.46 13.27
C TYR A 94 2.51 -4.18 12.90
N GLY A 95 1.19 -4.30 12.77
CA GLY A 95 0.37 -3.16 12.37
C GLY A 95 0.45 -2.85 10.87
N VAL A 96 0.51 -3.89 10.05
CA VAL A 96 0.76 -3.78 8.60
C VAL A 96 -0.42 -3.20 7.78
N GLY A 97 -1.55 -2.85 8.43
CA GLY A 97 -2.73 -2.35 7.71
C GLY A 97 -3.17 -3.30 6.59
N ASP A 98 -3.40 -2.75 5.41
CA ASP A 98 -3.76 -3.50 4.20
C ASP A 98 -2.57 -4.15 3.46
N GLY A 99 -1.36 -3.97 3.95
CA GLY A 99 -0.15 -4.60 3.44
C GLY A 99 0.51 -3.92 2.22
N LEU A 100 0.05 -2.74 1.79
CA LEU A 100 0.58 -2.09 0.59
C LEU A 100 1.78 -1.16 0.86
N GLU A 101 1.86 -0.59 2.06
CA GLU A 101 2.91 0.38 2.41
C GLU A 101 3.66 -0.07 3.67
N ASN A 102 4.52 -1.07 3.55
CA ASN A 102 5.20 -1.70 4.68
C ASN A 102 6.72 -1.62 4.60
N ASN A 103 7.37 -1.47 5.74
CA ASN A 103 8.83 -1.33 5.84
C ASN A 103 9.59 -2.62 5.53
N THR A 104 8.97 -3.78 5.68
CA THR A 104 9.63 -5.07 5.46
C THR A 104 9.33 -5.72 4.12
N ILE A 105 8.52 -5.11 3.24
CA ILE A 105 8.31 -5.61 1.87
C ILE A 105 9.65 -5.71 1.14
N LEU A 106 10.53 -4.72 1.31
CA LEU A 106 11.87 -4.75 0.72
C LEU A 106 12.65 -6.02 1.14
N LEU A 107 12.57 -6.41 2.41
CA LEU A 107 13.24 -7.60 2.93
C LEU A 107 12.64 -8.88 2.34
N ALA A 108 11.31 -8.94 2.24
CA ALA A 108 10.60 -10.03 1.57
C ALA A 108 11.04 -10.17 0.10
N ALA A 109 11.14 -9.05 -0.62
CA ALA A 109 11.61 -9.00 -2.01
C ALA A 109 13.06 -9.47 -2.15
N LEU A 110 13.91 -9.21 -1.16
CA LEU A 110 15.29 -9.71 -1.08
C LEU A 110 15.38 -11.20 -0.68
N GLY A 111 14.25 -11.87 -0.48
CA GLY A 111 14.17 -13.29 -0.17
C GLY A 111 14.42 -13.66 1.29
N TRP A 112 14.29 -12.69 2.20
CA TRP A 112 14.34 -12.96 3.64
C TRP A 112 13.08 -13.69 4.09
N LYS A 113 13.16 -14.38 5.24
CA LYS A 113 12.00 -15.03 5.85
C LYS A 113 11.36 -14.09 6.84
N GLY A 114 10.03 -14.11 6.93
CA GLY A 114 9.36 -13.29 7.92
C GLY A 114 7.87 -13.49 7.98
N PHE A 115 7.26 -12.69 8.84
CA PHE A 115 5.83 -12.68 9.00
C PHE A 115 5.32 -11.25 9.27
N TRP A 116 4.05 -11.08 8.96
CA TRP A 116 3.29 -9.88 9.25
C TRP A 116 2.15 -10.17 10.20
N VAL A 117 1.82 -9.19 11.02
CA VAL A 117 0.64 -9.21 11.91
C VAL A 117 -0.12 -7.91 11.75
N GLY A 118 -1.41 -7.99 11.51
CA GLY A 118 -2.30 -6.84 11.40
C GLY A 118 -3.76 -7.22 11.66
N GLY A 119 -4.59 -6.25 12.04
CA GLY A 119 -6.01 -6.48 12.32
C GLY A 119 -6.91 -6.49 11.09
N GLU A 120 -6.40 -6.05 9.94
CA GLU A 120 -7.15 -5.82 8.71
C GLU A 120 -6.94 -6.95 7.70
N ASP A 121 -7.73 -6.98 6.64
CA ASP A 121 -7.47 -7.85 5.50
C ASP A 121 -6.41 -7.23 4.59
N LEU A 122 -5.51 -8.06 4.07
CA LEU A 122 -4.56 -7.60 3.07
C LEU A 122 -5.28 -7.24 1.77
N ASN A 123 -4.85 -6.15 1.12
CA ASN A 123 -5.40 -5.68 -0.15
C ASN A 123 -4.94 -6.51 -1.36
N PHE A 124 -4.33 -7.66 -1.10
CA PHE A 124 -3.91 -8.60 -2.13
C PHE A 124 -4.06 -10.05 -1.66
N LYS A 125 -4.21 -10.96 -2.63
CA LYS A 125 -4.24 -12.38 -2.34
C LYS A 125 -2.81 -12.91 -2.16
N TYR A 126 -2.56 -13.62 -1.07
CA TYR A 126 -1.29 -14.30 -0.83
C TYR A 126 -1.53 -15.77 -0.50
N LYS A 127 -0.50 -16.59 -0.71
CA LYS A 127 -0.46 -17.96 -0.21
C LYS A 127 0.64 -18.06 0.84
N PRO A 128 0.31 -18.50 2.06
CA PRO A 128 1.35 -18.74 3.08
C PRO A 128 2.43 -19.69 2.53
N ASN A 129 3.67 -19.37 2.83
CA ASN A 129 4.80 -20.22 2.42
C ASN A 129 5.89 -20.13 3.48
N ILE A 130 6.95 -20.94 3.33
CA ILE A 130 8.06 -21.02 4.28
C ILE A 130 8.83 -19.70 4.47
N ARG A 131 8.65 -18.73 3.58
CA ARG A 131 9.35 -17.43 3.64
C ARG A 131 8.49 -16.30 4.12
N PHE A 132 7.17 -16.40 3.96
CA PHE A 132 6.24 -15.34 4.32
C PHE A 132 4.93 -15.90 4.87
N ASN A 133 4.49 -15.35 6.00
CA ASN A 133 3.19 -15.62 6.59
C ASN A 133 2.53 -14.32 7.06
N TYR A 134 1.21 -14.28 7.02
CA TYR A 134 0.41 -13.21 7.57
C TYR A 134 -0.54 -13.77 8.64
N SER A 135 -0.55 -13.13 9.80
CA SER A 135 -1.43 -13.47 10.91
C SER A 135 -2.40 -12.31 11.17
N LYS A 136 -3.67 -12.52 10.83
CA LYS A 136 -4.72 -11.51 11.07
C LYS A 136 -5.08 -11.50 12.55
N ASN A 137 -4.51 -10.54 13.28
CA ASN A 137 -4.73 -10.36 14.71
C ASN A 137 -4.55 -8.90 15.12
N TRP A 138 -5.41 -8.40 15.98
CA TRP A 138 -5.15 -7.18 16.72
C TRP A 138 -4.10 -7.45 17.81
N ILE A 139 -3.09 -6.59 17.88
CA ILE A 139 -1.95 -6.77 18.78
C ILE A 139 -2.22 -6.03 20.08
N THR A 140 -1.99 -6.73 21.17
CA THR A 140 -2.06 -6.20 22.53
C THR A 140 -0.80 -6.58 23.31
N LEU A 141 -0.57 -5.97 24.46
CA LEU A 141 0.53 -6.33 25.36
C LEU A 141 0.46 -7.80 25.78
N ASP A 142 -0.76 -8.34 25.90
CA ASP A 142 -0.98 -9.70 26.42
C ASP A 142 -0.72 -10.78 25.36
N ASN A 143 -0.91 -10.48 24.07
CA ASN A 143 -0.87 -11.48 23.02
C ASN A 143 0.36 -11.41 22.08
N ILE A 144 1.12 -10.31 22.08
CA ILE A 144 2.22 -10.08 21.13
C ILE A 144 3.29 -11.17 21.19
N LEU A 145 3.63 -11.63 22.40
CA LEU A 145 4.67 -12.67 22.58
C LEU A 145 4.20 -14.03 22.06
N GLU A 146 2.95 -14.38 22.29
CA GLU A 146 2.37 -15.64 21.80
C GLU A 146 2.27 -15.66 20.29
N ILE A 147 1.74 -14.58 19.70
CA ILE A 147 1.66 -14.41 18.24
C ILE A 147 3.05 -14.51 17.61
N THR A 148 4.04 -13.84 18.19
CA THR A 148 5.43 -13.87 17.70
C THR A 148 6.00 -15.27 17.72
N LYS A 149 5.90 -15.98 18.85
CA LYS A 149 6.38 -17.36 18.98
C LYS A 149 5.73 -18.33 18.00
N LYS A 150 4.43 -18.15 17.72
CA LYS A 150 3.69 -18.98 16.77
C LYS A 150 4.19 -18.79 15.33
N ASN A 151 4.59 -17.58 14.96
CA ASN A 151 5.01 -17.25 13.59
C ASN A 151 6.52 -17.41 13.34
N LEU A 152 7.33 -17.58 14.37
CA LEU A 152 8.79 -17.84 14.25
C LEU A 152 9.15 -19.32 13.99
N LYS A 153 8.16 -20.21 13.99
CA LYS A 153 8.35 -21.65 13.68
C LYS A 153 8.37 -21.88 12.18
#